data_8eec1d7cf65afd6ede52690ad2945798
#
_entry.id   8eec1d7cf65afd6ede52690ad2945798
#
_cell.length_a   1.000
_cell.length_b   1.000
_cell.length_c   1.000
_cell.angle_alpha   90.00
_cell.angle_beta   90.00
_cell.angle_gamma   90.00
#
_symmetry.space_group_name_H-M   'P 1'
#
loop_
_entity.id
_entity.type
_entity.pdbx_description
1 polymer ?
#
loop_
_entity_poly.entity_id
_entity_poly.type
_entity_poly.pdbx_seq_one_letter_code
_entity_poly.pdbx_strand_id
1 'polypeptide(L)'
;MHDIDQQLPGKRALARRAFFKGAGALALALGTVELAGRHAVLPQRIVLDASSLPDIQFDVGSFIAAPVTLSDGGGTVTAQMPPLHTAFVTAKLNRTPTRADQTNLSNALGTIESAYPFSAAGIITFIAYGIPYFKRLPGALTGSLVSSHMPRLLSATSRFALEEAVPGPTDVSPANPGITKQTFNVPVKIESNDLLITVRGDDSSFLSDVLNWLGGSNTLKGDPVTSPSLFKGLATVTSSRAQFVGMQLPRLMAADQGFSYADQINTDSPMWMGFLDQQTNGAGPAAITTFAGNSSARLTTASPGDYFDNGSIQHLSHVIEDLAQFYTLPSTADPEGEPFTERVQYMFRSNPIPSAGNSDQFRNGGGPCYFANTFQGVNDASNNAQGIDTFNGEHRMGHLAGLQRSSRAADGTAIHIRMDGPGLDNMDVPDGSVQPKLQFTMFVPTAEFFRVMRVNQASLDLVQQFGVDPSDNGLERFLTATRRQNFLIPPRRHRAFPLVELT
;
A
#
# COMPACT_ATOMS: atom_id res chain seq x y z
N MET A 1 40.66 28.44 -25.50
CA MET A 1 41.01 27.01 -25.47
C MET A 1 41.22 26.61 -24.04
N HIS A 2 40.18 26.18 -23.40
CA HIS A 2 40.26 25.45 -22.13
C HIS A 2 39.11 24.43 -22.17
N ASP A 3 39.49 23.19 -22.36
CA ASP A 3 38.64 22.01 -22.26
C ASP A 3 38.18 21.87 -20.81
N ILE A 4 36.85 21.88 -20.59
CA ILE A 4 36.24 21.47 -19.34
C ILE A 4 35.62 20.09 -19.61
N ASP A 5 36.34 19.06 -19.20
CA ASP A 5 35.91 17.68 -19.16
C ASP A 5 34.74 17.54 -18.17
N GLN A 6 33.53 17.49 -18.68
CA GLN A 6 32.33 17.10 -17.89
C GLN A 6 32.33 15.59 -17.72
N GLN A 7 32.81 15.10 -16.60
CA GLN A 7 32.65 13.71 -16.18
C GLN A 7 31.17 13.46 -15.79
N LEU A 8 30.48 12.73 -16.63
CA LEU A 8 29.13 12.21 -16.38
C LEU A 8 29.07 11.26 -15.15
N PRO A 9 28.03 11.32 -14.30
CA PRO A 9 27.94 10.52 -13.06
C PRO A 9 27.61 9.03 -13.24
N GLY A 10 27.62 8.52 -14.46
CA GLY A 10 27.18 7.14 -14.78
C GLY A 10 28.05 5.98 -14.29
N LYS A 11 29.31 6.22 -13.87
CA LYS A 11 30.22 5.13 -13.50
C LYS A 11 30.15 4.68 -12.02
N ARG A 12 29.53 5.46 -11.14
CA ARG A 12 29.36 5.07 -9.73
C ARG A 12 28.17 4.13 -9.48
N ALA A 13 27.17 4.11 -10.37
CA ALA A 13 26.01 3.24 -10.27
C ALA A 13 26.33 1.77 -10.62
N LEU A 14 27.34 1.53 -11.48
CA LEU A 14 27.71 0.19 -11.94
C LEU A 14 28.59 -0.59 -10.93
N ALA A 15 29.39 0.09 -10.13
CA ALA A 15 30.25 -0.56 -9.13
C ALA A 15 29.45 -1.09 -7.90
N ARG A 16 28.27 -0.53 -7.61
CA ARG A 16 27.36 -1.02 -6.56
C ARG A 16 26.61 -2.31 -6.93
N ARG A 17 26.53 -2.66 -8.21
CA ARG A 17 25.85 -3.89 -8.68
C ARG A 17 26.55 -5.21 -8.35
N ALA A 18 27.84 -5.20 -8.06
CA ALA A 18 28.63 -6.41 -7.83
C ALA A 18 28.60 -6.93 -6.37
N PHE A 19 28.14 -6.13 -5.42
CA PHE A 19 28.18 -6.49 -3.98
C PHE A 19 26.96 -7.30 -3.49
N PHE A 20 25.91 -7.52 -4.31
CA PHE A 20 24.57 -7.86 -3.81
C PHE A 20 23.90 -9.06 -4.45
N LYS A 21 24.49 -10.26 -4.42
CA LYS A 21 23.69 -11.48 -4.75
C LYS A 21 22.72 -11.92 -3.64
N GLY A 22 22.71 -11.30 -2.47
CA GLY A 22 21.77 -11.56 -1.36
C GLY A 22 21.09 -10.32 -0.76
N ALA A 23 21.58 -9.12 -1.07
CA ALA A 23 21.07 -7.84 -0.57
C ALA A 23 20.59 -6.90 -1.70
N GLY A 24 20.56 -7.36 -2.94
CA GLY A 24 20.33 -6.51 -4.12
C GLY A 24 18.94 -5.87 -4.19
N ALA A 25 17.91 -6.52 -3.63
CA ALA A 25 16.57 -5.96 -3.57
C ALA A 25 16.46 -4.78 -2.59
N LEU A 26 17.19 -4.85 -1.47
CA LEU A 26 17.19 -3.79 -0.46
C LEU A 26 17.85 -2.51 -1.00
N ALA A 27 18.94 -2.63 -1.76
CA ALA A 27 19.71 -1.49 -2.27
C ALA A 27 18.98 -0.70 -3.38
N LEU A 28 18.20 -1.37 -4.23
CA LEU A 28 17.41 -0.69 -5.27
C LEU A 28 16.25 0.11 -4.65
N ALA A 29 15.53 -0.48 -3.70
CA ALA A 29 14.47 0.19 -2.98
C ALA A 29 14.98 1.42 -2.21
N LEU A 30 16.14 1.29 -1.55
CA LEU A 30 16.77 2.39 -0.80
C LEU A 30 17.34 3.51 -1.70
N GLY A 31 17.77 3.19 -2.93
CA GLY A 31 18.24 4.19 -3.90
C GLY A 31 17.15 5.14 -4.38
N THR A 32 15.93 4.65 -4.61
CA THR A 32 14.78 5.49 -4.99
C THR A 32 14.30 6.35 -3.82
N VAL A 33 14.37 5.82 -2.61
CA VAL A 33 14.04 6.52 -1.38
C VAL A 33 15.00 7.70 -1.11
N GLU A 34 16.32 7.53 -1.36
CA GLU A 34 17.31 8.60 -1.21
C GLU A 34 17.06 9.78 -2.18
N LEU A 35 16.59 9.50 -3.39
CA LEU A 35 16.30 10.53 -4.37
C LEU A 35 15.09 11.38 -3.97
N ALA A 36 14.04 10.72 -3.49
CA ALA A 36 12.82 11.40 -3.02
C ALA A 36 13.09 12.33 -1.82
N GLY A 37 13.98 11.96 -0.92
CA GLY A 37 14.31 12.76 0.27
C GLY A 37 14.93 14.13 -0.02
N ARG A 38 15.45 14.37 -1.23
CA ARG A 38 16.09 15.64 -1.60
C ARG A 38 15.10 16.78 -1.88
N HIS A 39 13.83 16.46 -2.11
CA HIS A 39 12.83 17.41 -2.62
C HIS A 39 11.66 17.64 -1.68
N ALA A 40 11.62 16.97 -0.52
CA ALA A 40 10.45 17.00 0.34
C ALA A 40 10.41 18.23 1.24
N VAL A 41 9.27 18.90 1.26
CA VAL A 41 8.89 19.82 2.34
C VAL A 41 8.22 18.98 3.43
N LEU A 42 8.88 18.84 4.57
CA LEU A 42 8.38 18.03 5.67
C LEU A 42 7.46 18.84 6.60
N PRO A 43 6.26 18.34 6.92
CA PRO A 43 5.40 18.95 7.92
C PRO A 43 5.98 18.75 9.34
N GLN A 44 5.50 19.55 10.29
CA GLN A 44 5.84 19.35 11.69
C GLN A 44 5.34 17.99 12.16
N ARG A 45 6.23 17.20 12.75
CA ARG A 45 5.93 15.84 13.22
C ARG A 45 5.64 15.80 14.72
N ILE A 46 4.72 14.92 15.09
CA ILE A 46 4.38 14.60 16.48
C ILE A 46 5.24 13.42 16.93
N VAL A 47 5.81 13.52 18.11
CA VAL A 47 6.64 12.44 18.72
C VAL A 47 5.88 11.89 19.93
N LEU A 48 5.70 10.57 19.97
CA LEU A 48 5.15 9.87 21.11
C LEU A 48 6.25 9.46 22.08
N ASP A 49 5.92 9.48 23.35
CA ASP A 49 6.74 8.85 24.39
C ASP A 49 6.73 7.33 24.20
N ALA A 50 7.91 6.70 24.28
CA ALA A 50 8.06 5.25 24.11
C ALA A 50 7.25 4.43 25.14
N SER A 51 6.93 5.02 26.30
CA SER A 51 6.09 4.38 27.33
C SER A 51 4.60 4.38 27.00
N SER A 52 4.15 5.15 26.00
CA SER A 52 2.75 5.33 25.63
C SER A 52 2.41 4.84 24.22
N LEU A 53 3.22 3.95 23.65
CA LEU A 53 2.99 3.43 22.29
C LEU A 53 1.70 2.63 22.22
N PRO A 54 0.86 2.86 21.18
CA PRO A 54 -0.41 2.17 21.05
C PRO A 54 -0.22 0.66 20.83
N ASP A 55 -1.11 -0.14 21.41
CA ASP A 55 -1.11 -1.60 21.22
C ASP A 55 -1.44 -1.98 19.75
N ILE A 56 -2.20 -1.15 19.07
CA ILE A 56 -2.43 -1.26 17.61
C ILE A 56 -1.16 -0.78 16.89
N GLN A 57 -0.37 -1.69 16.32
CA GLN A 57 0.93 -1.35 15.72
C GLN A 57 0.84 -0.28 14.62
N PHE A 58 -0.25 -0.27 13.87
CA PHE A 58 -0.48 0.62 12.71
C PHE A 58 -1.32 1.86 13.05
N ASP A 59 -1.64 2.09 14.33
CA ASP A 59 -2.31 3.32 14.77
C ASP A 59 -1.33 4.49 14.79
N VAL A 60 -1.03 4.98 13.60
CA VAL A 60 -0.12 6.10 13.38
C VAL A 60 -0.84 7.38 12.99
N GLY A 61 -2.14 7.28 12.68
CA GLY A 61 -2.94 8.40 12.21
C GLY A 61 -3.04 9.54 13.21
N SER A 62 -3.07 9.21 14.51
CA SER A 62 -3.17 10.19 15.60
C SER A 62 -1.88 11.00 15.84
N PHE A 63 -0.73 10.55 15.31
CA PHE A 63 0.58 11.18 15.55
C PHE A 63 1.50 11.28 14.32
N ILE A 64 0.98 11.06 13.11
CA ILE A 64 1.80 11.18 11.89
C ILE A 64 2.24 12.62 11.66
N ALA A 65 1.31 13.57 11.66
CA ALA A 65 1.57 14.99 11.47
C ALA A 65 0.41 15.84 11.94
N ALA A 66 0.70 17.10 12.28
CA ALA A 66 -0.33 18.13 12.30
C ALA A 66 -0.95 18.25 10.89
N PRO A 67 -2.27 18.51 10.78
CA PRO A 67 -2.90 18.73 9.49
C PRO A 67 -2.22 19.86 8.72
N VAL A 68 -1.98 19.65 7.42
CA VAL A 68 -1.42 20.64 6.51
C VAL A 68 -2.55 21.16 5.64
N THR A 69 -2.69 22.48 5.53
CA THR A 69 -3.64 23.10 4.61
C THR A 69 -2.97 23.28 3.26
N LEU A 70 -3.56 22.71 2.23
CA LEU A 70 -3.09 22.79 0.85
C LEU A 70 -4.02 23.68 0.04
N SER A 71 -3.46 24.46 -0.88
CA SER A 71 -4.24 25.21 -1.86
C SER A 71 -4.85 24.28 -2.88
N ASP A 72 -6.10 24.50 -3.26
CA ASP A 72 -6.86 23.66 -4.18
C ASP A 72 -7.73 24.51 -5.11
N GLY A 73 -7.16 24.98 -6.23
CA GLY A 73 -7.89 25.64 -7.33
C GLY A 73 -8.89 26.74 -6.96
N GLY A 74 -8.66 27.44 -5.86
CA GLY A 74 -9.56 28.46 -5.29
C GLY A 74 -10.18 28.08 -3.95
N GLY A 75 -9.92 26.87 -3.47
CA GLY A 75 -10.26 26.38 -2.14
C GLY A 75 -9.04 25.95 -1.33
N THR A 76 -9.30 25.33 -0.20
CA THR A 76 -8.28 24.72 0.65
C THR A 76 -8.70 23.32 1.06
N VAL A 77 -7.74 22.40 1.09
CA VAL A 77 -7.92 21.03 1.59
C VAL A 77 -7.00 20.82 2.77
N THR A 78 -7.51 20.18 3.80
CA THR A 78 -6.71 19.79 4.96
C THR A 78 -6.31 18.32 4.81
N ALA A 79 -5.02 18.05 4.78
CA ALA A 79 -4.47 16.70 4.63
C ALA A 79 -3.51 16.36 5.77
N GLN A 80 -3.48 15.11 6.19
CA GLN A 80 -2.46 14.55 7.06
C GLN A 80 -1.42 13.82 6.21
N MET A 81 -0.19 14.33 6.20
CA MET A 81 0.88 13.74 5.39
C MET A 81 1.52 12.56 6.15
N PRO A 82 1.53 11.35 5.58
CA PRO A 82 2.18 10.20 6.19
C PRO A 82 3.71 10.39 6.25
N PRO A 83 4.47 9.47 6.89
CA PRO A 83 5.91 9.44 6.75
C PRO A 83 6.32 9.39 5.29
N LEU A 84 7.35 10.16 4.94
CA LEU A 84 7.80 10.34 3.56
C LEU A 84 8.20 9.02 2.88
N HIS A 85 8.83 8.13 3.64
CA HIS A 85 9.35 6.87 3.14
C HIS A 85 8.76 5.68 3.90
N THR A 86 8.50 4.60 3.17
CA THR A 86 8.14 3.30 3.74
C THR A 86 8.90 2.20 3.00
N ALA A 87 9.50 1.29 3.75
CA ALA A 87 10.07 0.06 3.23
C ALA A 87 9.24 -1.14 3.70
N PHE A 88 8.83 -1.99 2.77
CA PHE A 88 8.18 -3.27 3.01
C PHE A 88 9.17 -4.39 2.74
N VAL A 89 9.57 -5.12 3.75
CA VAL A 89 10.52 -6.22 3.64
C VAL A 89 9.81 -7.53 3.92
N THR A 90 9.62 -8.36 2.90
CA THR A 90 9.07 -9.70 3.06
C THR A 90 10.20 -10.71 3.23
N ALA A 91 9.97 -11.71 4.08
CA ALA A 91 10.98 -12.73 4.36
C ALA A 91 10.36 -14.11 4.61
N LYS A 92 11.17 -15.16 4.34
CA LYS A 92 10.91 -16.54 4.76
C LYS A 92 11.80 -16.91 5.93
N LEU A 93 11.23 -17.57 6.92
CA LEU A 93 11.99 -18.14 8.02
C LEU A 93 12.79 -19.35 7.56
N ASN A 94 14.04 -19.43 7.97
CA ASN A 94 14.93 -20.55 7.68
C ASN A 94 14.63 -21.76 8.57
N ARG A 95 14.01 -21.54 9.71
CA ARG A 95 13.55 -22.54 10.69
C ARG A 95 12.36 -22.02 11.50
N THR A 96 11.73 -22.89 12.27
CA THR A 96 10.72 -22.50 13.26
C THR A 96 11.37 -21.64 14.35
N PRO A 97 10.78 -20.49 14.72
CA PRO A 97 11.29 -19.63 15.78
C PRO A 97 11.10 -20.29 17.14
N THR A 98 12.05 -20.01 18.02
CA THR A 98 12.07 -20.45 19.42
C THR A 98 11.72 -19.29 20.35
N ARG A 99 11.54 -19.59 21.65
CA ARG A 99 11.40 -18.57 22.69
C ARG A 99 12.58 -17.59 22.73
N ALA A 100 13.79 -18.06 22.50
CA ALA A 100 14.98 -17.21 22.41
C ALA A 100 14.89 -16.26 21.22
N ASP A 101 14.41 -16.73 20.05
CA ASP A 101 14.20 -15.87 18.90
C ASP A 101 13.11 -14.82 19.13
N GLN A 102 12.04 -15.20 19.83
CA GLN A 102 10.99 -14.27 20.23
C GLN A 102 11.53 -13.15 21.13
N THR A 103 12.32 -13.52 22.15
CA THR A 103 12.97 -12.55 23.05
C THR A 103 13.94 -11.65 22.26
N ASN A 104 14.75 -12.23 21.37
CA ASN A 104 15.69 -11.48 20.55
C ASN A 104 15.00 -10.47 19.63
N LEU A 105 13.90 -10.87 18.98
CA LEU A 105 13.12 -9.96 18.14
C LEU A 105 12.46 -8.86 18.97
N SER A 106 11.89 -9.19 20.13
CA SER A 106 11.30 -8.21 21.05
C SER A 106 12.34 -7.17 21.50
N ASN A 107 13.52 -7.64 21.88
CA ASN A 107 14.64 -6.76 22.27
C ASN A 107 15.11 -5.89 21.10
N ALA A 108 15.19 -6.46 19.89
CA ALA A 108 15.58 -5.71 18.71
C ALA A 108 14.61 -4.56 18.40
N LEU A 109 13.31 -4.81 18.49
CA LEU A 109 12.29 -3.78 18.29
C LEU A 109 12.37 -2.68 19.35
N GLY A 110 12.56 -3.05 20.61
CA GLY A 110 12.79 -2.10 21.72
C GLY A 110 14.08 -1.29 21.51
N THR A 111 15.14 -1.90 20.98
CA THR A 111 16.40 -1.21 20.65
C THR A 111 16.20 -0.17 19.56
N ILE A 112 15.46 -0.48 18.50
CA ILE A 112 15.12 0.48 17.45
C ILE A 112 14.31 1.65 18.03
N GLU A 113 13.29 1.37 18.83
CA GLU A 113 12.42 2.37 19.47
C GLU A 113 13.17 3.24 20.49
N SER A 114 14.26 2.72 21.09
CA SER A 114 15.13 3.50 21.97
C SER A 114 16.13 4.36 21.19
N ALA A 115 16.61 3.89 20.03
CA ALA A 115 17.57 4.62 19.23
C ALA A 115 16.91 5.77 18.44
N TYR A 116 15.69 5.55 17.95
CA TYR A 116 14.94 6.52 17.15
C TYR A 116 13.64 6.90 17.84
N PRO A 117 13.24 8.18 17.83
CA PRO A 117 11.89 8.58 18.28
C PRO A 117 10.82 7.80 17.54
N PHE A 118 9.78 7.33 18.22
CA PHE A 118 8.63 6.71 17.59
C PHE A 118 7.75 7.80 16.96
N SER A 119 8.10 8.19 15.77
CA SER A 119 7.43 9.25 14.98
C SER A 119 7.84 9.16 13.52
N ALA A 120 7.20 9.93 12.66
CA ALA A 120 7.64 10.06 11.27
C ALA A 120 9.04 10.68 11.14
N ALA A 121 9.44 11.60 12.04
CA ALA A 121 10.80 12.17 12.08
C ALA A 121 11.86 11.20 12.65
N GLY A 122 11.45 10.07 13.17
CA GLY A 122 12.31 8.98 13.60
C GLY A 122 12.03 7.71 12.82
N ILE A 123 11.68 6.63 13.53
CA ILE A 123 11.35 5.33 12.92
C ILE A 123 10.05 4.76 13.52
N ILE A 124 9.17 4.31 12.66
CA ILE A 124 7.97 3.54 12.99
C ILE A 124 8.12 2.14 12.41
N THR A 125 7.92 1.11 13.20
CA THR A 125 8.01 -0.29 12.79
C THR A 125 6.71 -1.03 12.99
N PHE A 126 6.33 -1.86 12.00
CA PHE A 126 5.25 -2.86 12.11
C PHE A 126 5.79 -4.24 11.76
N ILE A 127 5.28 -5.27 12.41
CA ILE A 127 5.58 -6.66 12.05
C ILE A 127 4.28 -7.41 11.85
N ALA A 128 4.19 -8.12 10.74
CA ALA A 128 3.05 -8.95 10.39
C ALA A 128 3.49 -10.34 9.90
N TYR A 129 2.60 -11.32 9.98
CA TYR A 129 2.90 -12.73 9.77
C TYR A 129 1.94 -13.34 8.75
N GLY A 130 2.51 -14.01 7.74
CA GLY A 130 1.74 -14.75 6.75
C GLY A 130 1.30 -16.13 7.27
N ILE A 131 0.38 -16.75 6.55
CA ILE A 131 -0.08 -18.13 6.84
C ILE A 131 1.09 -19.11 6.98
N PRO A 132 2.17 -19.05 6.16
CA PRO A 132 3.30 -19.97 6.32
C PRO A 132 3.93 -19.94 7.72
N TYR A 133 4.01 -18.76 8.36
CA TYR A 133 4.49 -18.65 9.74
C TYR A 133 3.68 -19.52 10.70
N PHE A 134 2.35 -19.37 10.66
CA PHE A 134 1.46 -20.13 11.57
C PHE A 134 1.54 -21.64 11.30
N LYS A 135 1.73 -22.05 10.04
CA LYS A 135 1.92 -23.46 9.67
C LYS A 135 3.26 -24.04 10.14
N ARG A 136 4.26 -23.21 10.44
CA ARG A 136 5.58 -23.64 10.95
C ARG A 136 5.61 -23.89 12.45
N LEU A 137 4.67 -23.33 13.19
CA LEU A 137 4.65 -23.47 14.64
C LEU A 137 4.54 -24.96 15.02
N PRO A 138 5.09 -25.38 16.18
CA PRO A 138 4.99 -26.76 16.65
C PRO A 138 3.56 -27.29 16.63
N GLY A 139 3.38 -28.58 16.45
CA GLY A 139 2.06 -29.22 16.29
C GLY A 139 1.06 -28.87 17.40
N ALA A 140 1.51 -28.70 18.63
CA ALA A 140 0.69 -28.20 19.74
C ALA A 140 0.16 -26.79 19.51
N LEU A 141 0.94 -25.93 18.85
CA LEU A 141 0.53 -24.56 18.49
C LEU A 141 -0.37 -24.56 17.25
N THR A 142 -0.04 -25.34 16.20
CA THR A 142 -0.83 -25.38 14.97
C THR A 142 -2.20 -26.05 15.15
N GLY A 143 -2.28 -27.10 15.98
CA GLY A 143 -3.51 -27.88 16.20
C GLY A 143 -4.53 -27.16 17.07
N SER A 144 -4.16 -26.80 18.29
CA SER A 144 -5.07 -26.21 19.29
C SER A 144 -4.88 -24.72 19.50
N LEU A 145 -3.63 -24.26 19.68
CA LEU A 145 -3.37 -22.87 20.05
C LEU A 145 -3.63 -21.89 18.91
N VAL A 146 -3.19 -22.18 17.69
CA VAL A 146 -3.53 -21.33 16.54
C VAL A 146 -5.04 -21.33 16.33
N SER A 147 -5.67 -22.50 16.38
CA SER A 147 -7.12 -22.62 16.18
C SER A 147 -7.95 -21.95 17.25
N SER A 148 -7.47 -21.87 18.50
CA SER A 148 -8.18 -21.22 19.61
C SER A 148 -7.96 -19.73 19.73
N HIS A 149 -6.87 -19.19 19.15
CA HIS A 149 -6.53 -17.77 19.27
C HIS A 149 -6.75 -16.99 17.96
N MET A 150 -6.65 -17.66 16.80
CA MET A 150 -6.85 -17.00 15.50
C MET A 150 -8.32 -16.55 15.35
N PRO A 151 -8.59 -15.27 15.14
CA PRO A 151 -9.95 -14.78 14.89
C PRO A 151 -10.58 -15.45 13.67
N ARG A 152 -11.87 -15.66 13.71
CA ARG A 152 -12.67 -16.26 12.64
C ARG A 152 -13.67 -15.26 12.08
N LEU A 153 -14.15 -15.51 10.87
CA LEU A 153 -15.21 -14.70 10.28
C LEU A 153 -16.52 -14.91 11.04
N LEU A 154 -17.26 -13.84 11.34
CA LEU A 154 -18.63 -13.99 11.88
C LEU A 154 -19.59 -14.61 10.87
N SER A 155 -19.42 -14.33 9.59
CA SER A 155 -20.25 -14.89 8.51
C SER A 155 -20.01 -16.37 8.25
N ALA A 156 -18.84 -16.90 8.66
CA ALA A 156 -18.44 -18.29 8.44
C ALA A 156 -17.40 -18.71 9.48
N THR A 157 -17.86 -19.12 10.66
CA THR A 157 -16.99 -19.44 11.81
C THR A 157 -16.07 -20.65 11.63
N SER A 158 -16.19 -21.37 10.52
CA SER A 158 -15.21 -22.40 10.10
C SER A 158 -13.96 -21.79 9.43
N ARG A 159 -14.01 -20.52 9.00
CA ARG A 159 -12.91 -19.82 8.30
C ARG A 159 -12.21 -18.85 9.25
N PHE A 160 -10.88 -18.76 9.12
CA PHE A 160 -10.07 -17.78 9.85
C PHE A 160 -10.17 -16.38 9.21
N ALA A 161 -9.94 -15.33 10.01
CA ALA A 161 -9.83 -13.97 9.51
C ALA A 161 -8.61 -13.77 8.60
N LEU A 162 -7.51 -14.50 8.87
CA LEU A 162 -6.35 -14.58 7.98
C LEU A 162 -6.54 -15.71 6.97
N GLU A 163 -6.57 -15.35 5.70
CA GLU A 163 -6.65 -16.26 4.57
C GLU A 163 -5.57 -15.92 3.54
N GLU A 164 -5.25 -16.87 2.67
CA GLU A 164 -4.37 -16.59 1.54
C GLU A 164 -5.00 -15.55 0.62
N ALA A 165 -4.17 -14.68 0.04
CA ALA A 165 -4.64 -13.78 -0.98
C ALA A 165 -5.05 -14.57 -2.22
N VAL A 166 -5.97 -13.99 -2.98
CA VAL A 166 -6.45 -14.56 -4.25
C VAL A 166 -6.29 -13.52 -5.37
N PRO A 167 -6.24 -13.93 -6.64
CA PRO A 167 -6.32 -13.00 -7.76
C PRO A 167 -7.59 -12.15 -7.66
N GLY A 168 -7.44 -10.84 -7.94
CA GLY A 168 -8.59 -9.95 -8.08
C GLY A 168 -9.34 -10.23 -9.39
N PRO A 169 -10.58 -9.72 -9.53
CA PRO A 169 -11.41 -10.00 -10.71
C PRO A 169 -10.78 -9.55 -12.04
N THR A 170 -9.91 -8.54 -11.99
CA THR A 170 -9.25 -7.93 -13.15
C THR A 170 -7.73 -8.16 -13.17
N ASP A 171 -7.20 -8.97 -12.27
CA ASP A 171 -5.80 -9.37 -12.29
C ASP A 171 -5.53 -10.35 -13.43
N VAL A 172 -4.43 -10.17 -14.14
CA VAL A 172 -3.91 -11.17 -15.06
C VAL A 172 -3.49 -12.40 -14.27
N SER A 173 -4.15 -13.53 -14.51
CA SER A 173 -3.81 -14.77 -13.81
C SER A 173 -4.41 -15.98 -14.52
N PRO A 174 -3.90 -17.21 -14.27
CA PRO A 174 -4.53 -18.43 -14.75
C PRO A 174 -5.99 -18.61 -14.30
N ALA A 175 -6.38 -18.01 -13.17
CA ALA A 175 -7.76 -18.01 -12.68
C ALA A 175 -8.69 -17.08 -13.48
N ASN A 176 -8.13 -16.11 -14.21
CA ASN A 176 -8.86 -15.14 -15.02
C ASN A 176 -8.27 -15.10 -16.46
N PRO A 177 -8.39 -16.16 -17.25
CA PRO A 177 -7.65 -16.30 -18.52
C PRO A 177 -8.07 -15.26 -19.60
N GLY A 178 -9.24 -14.64 -19.45
CA GLY A 178 -9.72 -13.59 -20.34
C GLY A 178 -9.19 -12.19 -20.01
N ILE A 179 -8.50 -12.01 -18.89
CA ILE A 179 -7.97 -10.71 -18.49
C ILE A 179 -6.59 -10.50 -19.11
N THR A 180 -6.46 -9.44 -19.91
CA THR A 180 -5.20 -8.97 -20.49
C THR A 180 -5.03 -7.49 -20.21
N LYS A 181 -3.78 -7.04 -20.09
CA LYS A 181 -3.41 -5.63 -19.99
C LYS A 181 -2.74 -5.19 -21.28
N GLN A 182 -2.87 -3.93 -21.64
CA GLN A 182 -2.33 -3.43 -22.91
C GLN A 182 -0.80 -3.52 -22.96
N THR A 183 -0.12 -3.06 -21.89
CA THR A 183 1.35 -3.00 -21.86
C THR A 183 1.93 -4.05 -20.93
N PHE A 184 1.49 -4.10 -19.68
CA PHE A 184 2.05 -4.97 -18.66
C PHE A 184 1.15 -6.16 -18.38
N ASN A 185 1.08 -7.08 -19.34
CA ASN A 185 0.29 -8.30 -19.22
C ASN A 185 1.05 -9.38 -18.41
N VAL A 186 1.27 -9.10 -17.12
CA VAL A 186 2.06 -9.91 -16.21
C VAL A 186 1.14 -10.64 -15.23
N PRO A 187 1.23 -11.97 -15.13
CA PRO A 187 0.43 -12.74 -14.18
C PRO A 187 0.75 -12.38 -12.72
N VAL A 188 -0.31 -12.20 -11.92
CA VAL A 188 -0.16 -11.98 -10.48
C VAL A 188 0.38 -13.22 -9.77
N LYS A 189 1.35 -13.02 -8.89
CA LYS A 189 1.91 -14.07 -8.01
C LYS A 189 1.30 -13.93 -6.62
N ILE A 190 0.65 -14.97 -6.14
CA ILE A 190 0.27 -15.06 -4.73
C ILE A 190 1.51 -15.49 -3.96
N GLU A 191 2.02 -14.61 -3.10
CA GLU A 191 3.23 -14.85 -2.32
C GLU A 191 2.94 -15.71 -1.08
N SER A 192 3.98 -16.32 -0.52
CA SER A 192 3.88 -17.17 0.67
C SER A 192 5.06 -16.91 1.62
N ASN A 193 5.19 -15.67 2.08
CA ASN A 193 6.21 -15.24 3.03
C ASN A 193 5.75 -15.50 4.46
N ASP A 194 6.70 -15.76 5.36
CA ASP A 194 6.45 -15.93 6.80
C ASP A 194 6.27 -14.57 7.49
N LEU A 195 7.06 -13.57 7.08
CA LEU A 195 7.15 -12.25 7.72
C LEU A 195 6.96 -11.11 6.71
N LEU A 196 6.36 -10.05 7.20
CA LEU A 196 6.42 -8.71 6.63
C LEU A 196 6.89 -7.74 7.71
N ILE A 197 8.00 -7.06 7.45
CA ILE A 197 8.48 -5.97 8.29
C ILE A 197 8.28 -4.67 7.52
N THR A 198 7.56 -3.74 8.11
CA THR A 198 7.34 -2.40 7.57
C THR A 198 8.11 -1.40 8.42
N VAL A 199 8.98 -0.61 7.78
CA VAL A 199 9.77 0.45 8.41
C VAL A 199 9.42 1.76 7.74
N ARG A 200 9.06 2.78 8.53
CA ARG A 200 8.61 4.08 8.02
C ARG A 200 9.32 5.23 8.72
N GLY A 201 9.57 6.30 7.98
CA GLY A 201 10.16 7.54 8.50
C GLY A 201 10.35 8.56 7.41
N ASP A 202 10.70 9.79 7.79
CA ASP A 202 10.97 10.88 6.84
C ASP A 202 12.41 10.84 6.30
N ASP A 203 13.34 10.24 7.04
CA ASP A 203 14.73 10.10 6.64
C ASP A 203 15.02 8.69 6.14
N SER A 204 15.31 8.58 4.86
CA SER A 204 15.63 7.30 4.22
C SER A 204 16.88 6.64 4.78
N SER A 205 17.82 7.43 5.28
CA SER A 205 19.06 6.91 5.90
C SER A 205 18.76 6.13 7.17
N PHE A 206 17.76 6.56 7.94
CA PHE A 206 17.30 5.84 9.15
C PHE A 206 16.68 4.48 8.80
N LEU A 207 15.87 4.44 7.72
CA LEU A 207 15.31 3.16 7.24
C LEU A 207 16.44 2.20 6.84
N SER A 208 17.42 2.73 6.08
CA SER A 208 18.58 1.97 5.63
C SER A 208 19.40 1.43 6.79
N ASP A 209 19.64 2.26 7.80
CA ASP A 209 20.41 1.90 8.98
C ASP A 209 19.73 0.78 9.77
N VAL A 210 18.43 0.91 10.06
CA VAL A 210 17.64 -0.12 10.73
C VAL A 210 17.65 -1.45 9.97
N LEU A 211 17.43 -1.41 8.65
CA LEU A 211 17.40 -2.62 7.83
C LEU A 211 18.77 -3.29 7.73
N ASN A 212 19.84 -2.51 7.62
CA ASN A 212 21.21 -3.01 7.64
C ASN A 212 21.56 -3.64 8.99
N TRP A 213 21.13 -3.01 10.10
CA TRP A 213 21.32 -3.56 11.43
C TRP A 213 20.58 -4.88 11.64
N LEU A 214 19.33 -4.97 11.21
CA LEU A 214 18.57 -6.23 11.19
C LEU A 214 19.22 -7.29 10.29
N GLY A 215 19.95 -6.87 9.27
CA GLY A 215 20.69 -7.70 8.32
C GLY A 215 22.06 -8.19 8.83
N GLY A 216 22.56 -7.66 9.94
CA GLY A 216 23.85 -8.09 10.53
C GLY A 216 24.92 -7.03 10.67
N SER A 217 24.61 -5.75 10.41
CA SER A 217 25.50 -4.64 10.79
C SER A 217 25.51 -4.50 12.32
N ASN A 218 26.71 -4.29 12.91
CA ASN A 218 26.85 -4.05 14.36
C ASN A 218 26.87 -2.56 14.71
N THR A 219 26.16 -1.74 13.92
CA THR A 219 25.98 -0.31 14.18
C THR A 219 24.51 0.05 13.99
N LEU A 220 23.99 0.87 14.88
CA LEU A 220 22.66 1.46 14.79
C LEU A 220 22.75 2.94 15.18
N LYS A 221 22.31 3.84 14.30
CA LYS A 221 22.40 5.30 14.50
C LYS A 221 23.83 5.80 14.73
N GLY A 222 24.82 5.10 14.14
CA GLY A 222 26.23 5.40 14.32
C GLY A 222 26.89 4.80 15.56
N ASP A 223 26.11 4.29 16.50
CA ASP A 223 26.63 3.66 17.72
C ASP A 223 26.90 2.16 17.54
N PRO A 224 27.89 1.58 18.22
CA PRO A 224 28.13 0.14 18.27
C PRO A 224 27.00 -0.58 18.99
N VAL A 225 26.16 -1.27 18.23
CA VAL A 225 25.03 -2.06 18.75
C VAL A 225 25.03 -3.43 18.08
N THR A 226 25.13 -4.50 18.85
CA THR A 226 25.14 -5.87 18.31
C THR A 226 23.88 -6.16 17.52
N SER A 227 24.04 -6.61 16.28
CA SER A 227 22.94 -6.98 15.40
C SER A 227 22.17 -8.20 15.92
N PRO A 228 20.84 -8.21 15.81
CA PRO A 228 20.04 -9.41 16.03
C PRO A 228 20.22 -10.43 14.89
N SER A 229 20.88 -10.05 13.79
CA SER A 229 21.09 -10.89 12.60
C SER A 229 19.82 -11.56 12.07
N LEU A 230 18.68 -10.89 12.19
CA LEU A 230 17.36 -11.43 11.81
C LEU A 230 17.36 -11.89 10.35
N PHE A 231 17.77 -11.02 9.42
CA PHE A 231 17.79 -11.31 7.99
C PHE A 231 19.01 -12.12 7.52
N LYS A 232 19.86 -12.53 8.41
CA LYS A 232 21.04 -13.34 8.08
C LYS A 232 21.00 -14.71 8.71
N GLY A 233 20.49 -14.80 9.94
CA GLY A 233 20.45 -16.04 10.71
C GLY A 233 19.09 -16.72 10.70
N LEU A 234 18.01 -16.01 10.96
CA LEU A 234 16.68 -16.57 11.18
C LEU A 234 15.77 -16.46 9.95
N ALA A 235 15.89 -15.40 9.18
CA ALA A 235 15.03 -15.17 8.03
C ALA A 235 15.84 -14.79 6.79
N THR A 236 15.32 -15.17 5.62
CA THR A 236 15.86 -14.78 4.31
C THR A 236 14.90 -13.81 3.65
N VAL A 237 15.39 -12.61 3.31
CA VAL A 237 14.61 -11.61 2.58
C VAL A 237 14.20 -12.14 1.20
N THR A 238 12.94 -12.07 0.88
CA THR A 238 12.36 -12.49 -0.41
C THR A 238 12.09 -11.32 -1.33
N SER A 239 11.67 -10.17 -0.77
CA SER A 239 11.58 -8.91 -1.50
C SER A 239 11.76 -7.73 -0.55
N SER A 240 12.19 -6.61 -1.11
CA SER A 240 12.12 -5.30 -0.49
C SER A 240 11.47 -4.35 -1.48
N ARG A 241 10.47 -3.62 -1.01
CA ARG A 241 9.68 -2.68 -1.80
C ARG A 241 9.69 -1.36 -1.07
N ALA A 242 9.90 -0.26 -1.80
CA ALA A 242 9.87 1.07 -1.22
C ALA A 242 8.72 1.87 -1.80
N GLN A 243 8.12 2.69 -0.96
CA GLN A 243 7.22 3.75 -1.39
C GLN A 243 7.69 5.08 -0.82
N PHE A 244 7.25 6.15 -1.47
CA PHE A 244 7.40 7.51 -1.02
C PHE A 244 6.05 8.24 -1.11
N VAL A 245 5.77 9.13 -0.17
CA VAL A 245 4.54 9.92 -0.18
C VAL A 245 4.88 11.36 0.16
N GLY A 246 4.92 12.21 -0.85
CA GLY A 246 5.20 13.64 -0.67
C GLY A 246 4.74 14.45 -1.85
N MET A 247 4.31 15.68 -1.57
CA MET A 247 3.86 16.61 -2.61
C MET A 247 4.97 16.82 -3.64
N GLN A 248 4.63 16.84 -4.93
CA GLN A 248 5.53 16.98 -6.08
C GLN A 248 6.46 15.79 -6.35
N LEU A 249 6.70 14.90 -5.39
CA LEU A 249 7.67 13.81 -5.54
C LEU A 249 7.42 12.93 -6.76
N PRO A 250 6.19 12.50 -7.10
CA PRO A 250 5.96 11.70 -8.30
C PRO A 250 6.44 12.40 -9.57
N ARG A 251 6.15 13.71 -9.73
CA ARG A 251 6.61 14.49 -10.88
C ARG A 251 8.12 14.58 -10.96
N LEU A 252 8.77 14.89 -9.82
CA LEU A 252 10.24 15.00 -9.76
C LEU A 252 10.92 13.65 -10.04
N MET A 253 10.39 12.57 -9.47
CA MET A 253 10.89 11.21 -9.71
C MET A 253 10.72 10.79 -11.18
N ALA A 254 9.60 11.13 -11.79
CA ALA A 254 9.35 10.87 -13.21
C ALA A 254 10.32 11.64 -14.11
N ALA A 255 10.60 12.90 -13.79
CA ALA A 255 11.55 13.72 -14.52
C ALA A 255 12.99 13.17 -14.38
N ASP A 256 13.41 12.76 -13.18
CA ASP A 256 14.72 12.15 -12.94
C ASP A 256 14.91 10.82 -13.70
N GLN A 257 13.82 10.08 -13.96
CA GLN A 257 13.85 8.86 -14.76
C GLN A 257 13.74 9.15 -16.27
N GLY A 258 13.47 10.39 -16.68
CA GLY A 258 13.29 10.76 -18.08
C GLY A 258 11.98 10.26 -18.69
N PHE A 259 10.93 10.06 -17.88
CA PHE A 259 9.62 9.65 -18.39
C PHE A 259 8.98 10.78 -19.20
N SER A 260 8.50 10.47 -20.39
CA SER A 260 7.96 11.46 -21.34
C SER A 260 6.73 12.21 -20.83
N TYR A 261 6.01 11.63 -19.87
CA TYR A 261 4.79 12.20 -19.25
C TYR A 261 5.06 12.97 -17.96
N ALA A 262 6.34 13.12 -17.55
CA ALA A 262 6.68 13.74 -16.26
C ALA A 262 6.02 15.11 -16.06
N ASP A 263 5.98 15.92 -17.12
CA ASP A 263 5.41 17.28 -17.09
C ASP A 263 3.88 17.31 -16.95
N GLN A 264 3.23 16.19 -17.19
CA GLN A 264 1.77 16.07 -17.08
C GLN A 264 1.33 15.69 -15.66
N ILE A 265 2.23 15.13 -14.83
CA ILE A 265 1.93 14.79 -13.44
C ILE A 265 1.67 16.08 -12.66
N ASN A 266 0.55 16.12 -11.94
CA ASN A 266 0.17 17.26 -11.12
C ASN A 266 1.27 17.59 -10.09
N THR A 267 1.74 18.84 -10.10
CA THR A 267 2.79 19.33 -9.21
C THR A 267 2.43 19.24 -7.73
N ASP A 268 1.14 19.28 -7.40
CA ASP A 268 0.67 19.31 -6.03
C ASP A 268 0.17 17.95 -5.52
N SER A 269 0.34 16.89 -6.33
CA SER A 269 -0.08 15.56 -5.94
C SER A 269 1.07 14.74 -5.31
N PRO A 270 0.81 13.98 -4.25
CA PRO A 270 1.74 12.99 -3.72
C PRO A 270 1.63 11.62 -4.42
N MET A 271 0.72 11.45 -5.38
CA MET A 271 0.44 10.20 -6.07
C MET A 271 0.75 10.31 -7.57
N TRP A 272 1.10 9.17 -8.19
CA TRP A 272 1.47 9.12 -9.61
C TRP A 272 0.41 9.63 -10.57
N MET A 273 -0.86 9.26 -10.33
CA MET A 273 -1.98 9.65 -11.21
C MET A 273 -2.52 11.05 -10.92
N GLY A 274 -1.88 11.80 -10.03
CA GLY A 274 -2.18 13.20 -9.81
C GLY A 274 -3.35 13.50 -8.88
N PHE A 275 -3.86 12.53 -8.12
CA PHE A 275 -4.97 12.72 -7.20
C PHE A 275 -4.74 12.09 -5.82
N LEU A 276 -5.49 12.56 -4.83
CA LEU A 276 -5.51 12.05 -3.47
C LEU A 276 -6.75 11.17 -3.22
N ASP A 277 -6.75 10.45 -2.09
CA ASP A 277 -7.96 9.79 -1.59
C ASP A 277 -9.06 10.84 -1.31
N GLN A 278 -10.24 10.57 -1.83
CA GLN A 278 -11.38 11.48 -1.81
C GLN A 278 -12.50 11.00 -0.87
N GLN A 279 -12.22 10.06 0.02
CA GLN A 279 -13.23 9.61 0.97
C GLN A 279 -13.60 10.72 1.95
N THR A 280 -14.88 11.05 2.02
CA THR A 280 -15.39 11.94 3.07
C THR A 280 -15.08 11.34 4.44
N ASN A 281 -14.48 12.13 5.33
CA ASN A 281 -14.00 11.70 6.64
C ASN A 281 -12.85 10.67 6.61
N GLY A 282 -12.24 10.45 5.46
CA GLY A 282 -11.08 9.59 5.28
C GLY A 282 -11.34 8.12 5.58
N ALA A 283 -10.26 7.37 5.78
CA ALA A 283 -10.29 6.04 6.40
C ALA A 283 -10.70 6.16 7.87
N GLY A 284 -11.34 5.13 8.41
CA GLY A 284 -11.74 5.13 9.81
C GLY A 284 -10.56 5.14 10.78
N PRO A 285 -10.81 5.39 12.06
CA PRO A 285 -9.78 5.25 13.09
C PRO A 285 -9.28 3.80 13.16
N ALA A 286 -8.00 3.62 13.53
CA ALA A 286 -7.35 2.31 13.56
C ALA A 286 -8.14 1.26 14.34
N ALA A 287 -8.75 1.67 15.44
CA ALA A 287 -9.52 0.78 16.30
C ALA A 287 -10.65 0.01 15.57
N ILE A 288 -11.33 0.61 14.58
CA ILE A 288 -12.42 -0.07 13.88
C ILE A 288 -11.94 -1.07 12.82
N THR A 289 -10.68 -1.04 12.45
CA THR A 289 -10.07 -2.00 11.52
C THR A 289 -9.44 -3.19 12.23
N THR A 290 -9.46 -3.23 13.57
CA THR A 290 -8.95 -4.35 14.35
C THR A 290 -9.92 -5.53 14.38
N PHE A 291 -9.43 -6.70 14.77
CA PHE A 291 -10.27 -7.90 14.88
C PHE A 291 -11.41 -7.74 15.88
N ALA A 292 -11.19 -7.08 17.01
CA ALA A 292 -12.23 -6.81 18.01
C ALA A 292 -12.96 -5.48 17.81
N GLY A 293 -12.66 -4.78 16.73
CA GLY A 293 -13.07 -3.41 16.42
C GLY A 293 -14.51 -3.00 16.73
N ASN A 294 -15.04 -2.02 16.03
CA ASN A 294 -16.37 -1.48 16.27
C ASN A 294 -17.46 -2.56 16.18
N SER A 295 -18.37 -2.60 17.15
CA SER A 295 -19.46 -3.56 17.23
C SER A 295 -20.42 -3.51 16.03
N SER A 296 -20.66 -2.33 15.43
CA SER A 296 -21.52 -2.17 14.25
C SER A 296 -20.87 -2.66 12.97
N ALA A 297 -19.52 -2.60 12.89
CA ALA A 297 -18.73 -3.06 11.75
C ALA A 297 -18.01 -4.38 12.04
N ARG A 298 -18.34 -5.06 13.13
CA ARG A 298 -17.68 -6.29 13.56
C ARG A 298 -17.84 -7.40 12.53
N LEU A 299 -16.70 -7.92 12.08
CA LEU A 299 -16.63 -8.98 11.06
C LEU A 299 -15.99 -10.26 11.56
N THR A 300 -15.42 -10.26 12.78
CA THR A 300 -14.71 -11.39 13.37
C THR A 300 -15.30 -11.84 14.70
N THR A 301 -14.92 -13.04 15.12
CA THR A 301 -15.28 -13.59 16.44
C THR A 301 -14.48 -12.98 17.58
N ALA A 302 -13.40 -12.21 17.32
CA ALA A 302 -12.58 -11.65 18.37
C ALA A 302 -13.36 -10.69 19.28
N SER A 303 -13.00 -10.69 20.54
CA SER A 303 -13.54 -9.80 21.58
C SER A 303 -12.41 -9.04 22.26
N PRO A 304 -12.66 -7.87 22.85
CA PRO A 304 -11.67 -7.17 23.65
C PRO A 304 -11.10 -8.09 24.76
N GLY A 305 -9.77 -8.15 24.84
CA GLY A 305 -9.06 -9.04 25.74
C GLY A 305 -8.58 -10.35 25.10
N ASP A 306 -9.04 -10.70 23.92
CA ASP A 306 -8.52 -11.85 23.19
C ASP A 306 -7.06 -11.60 22.74
N TYR A 307 -6.33 -12.69 22.48
CA TYR A 307 -4.90 -12.63 22.15
C TYR A 307 -4.59 -11.67 20.99
N PHE A 308 -5.41 -11.66 19.93
CA PHE A 308 -5.25 -10.82 18.75
C PHE A 308 -6.23 -9.65 18.66
N ASP A 309 -6.93 -9.26 19.73
CA ASP A 309 -8.03 -8.28 19.68
C ASP A 309 -7.69 -6.98 18.93
N ASN A 310 -6.55 -6.36 19.22
CA ASN A 310 -6.02 -5.15 18.59
C ASN A 310 -5.15 -5.43 17.35
N GLY A 311 -5.14 -6.66 16.87
CA GLY A 311 -4.54 -7.02 15.58
C GLY A 311 -5.49 -6.76 14.42
N SER A 312 -4.98 -6.96 13.19
CA SER A 312 -5.69 -6.74 11.95
C SER A 312 -5.10 -7.60 10.84
N ILE A 313 -5.68 -7.57 9.65
CA ILE A 313 -5.05 -8.09 8.44
C ILE A 313 -4.38 -6.93 7.70
N GLN A 314 -3.09 -7.06 7.42
CA GLN A 314 -2.36 -6.21 6.51
C GLN A 314 -2.31 -6.89 5.14
N HIS A 315 -3.01 -6.33 4.17
CA HIS A 315 -2.87 -6.73 2.77
C HIS A 315 -1.71 -5.98 2.14
N LEU A 316 -0.92 -6.66 1.31
CA LEU A 316 0.16 -6.06 0.52
C LEU A 316 0.07 -6.52 -0.92
N SER A 317 -0.07 -5.57 -1.85
CA SER A 317 0.03 -5.78 -3.29
C SER A 317 1.16 -4.95 -3.87
N HIS A 318 1.81 -5.48 -4.91
CA HIS A 318 2.73 -4.76 -5.77
C HIS A 318 2.06 -4.58 -7.12
N VAL A 319 1.91 -3.33 -7.56
CA VAL A 319 1.12 -3.00 -8.75
C VAL A 319 1.95 -2.12 -9.67
N ILE A 320 2.06 -2.49 -10.94
CA ILE A 320 2.61 -1.62 -11.98
C ILE A 320 1.52 -0.63 -12.37
N GLU A 321 1.87 0.66 -12.44
CA GLU A 321 1.01 1.70 -12.99
C GLU A 321 1.47 2.06 -14.38
N ASP A 322 0.64 1.79 -15.40
CA ASP A 322 0.92 2.14 -16.80
C ASP A 322 0.64 3.63 -17.04
N LEU A 323 1.54 4.46 -16.53
CA LEU A 323 1.39 5.91 -16.60
C LEU A 323 1.64 6.45 -18.01
N ALA A 324 2.42 5.76 -18.83
CA ALA A 324 2.57 6.15 -20.23
C ALA A 324 1.22 6.09 -20.95
N GLN A 325 0.45 5.01 -20.75
CA GLN A 325 -0.90 4.90 -21.26
C GLN A 325 -1.85 5.92 -20.60
N PHE A 326 -1.76 6.09 -19.28
CA PHE A 326 -2.65 7.00 -18.53
C PHE A 326 -2.49 8.47 -18.99
N TYR A 327 -1.25 8.91 -19.23
CA TYR A 327 -0.92 10.28 -19.63
C TYR A 327 -0.78 10.48 -21.15
N THR A 328 -1.04 9.45 -21.97
CA THR A 328 -0.96 9.60 -23.43
C THR A 328 -1.93 10.68 -23.90
N LEU A 329 -1.41 11.66 -24.60
CA LEU A 329 -2.18 12.70 -25.27
C LEU A 329 -2.50 12.29 -26.72
N PRO A 330 -3.54 12.85 -27.34
CA PRO A 330 -3.73 12.74 -28.77
C PRO A 330 -2.45 13.10 -29.54
N SER A 331 -2.11 12.29 -30.53
CA SER A 331 -0.93 12.51 -31.34
C SER A 331 -1.32 12.78 -32.79
N THR A 332 -0.36 13.20 -33.61
CA THR A 332 -0.58 13.31 -35.06
C THR A 332 -0.89 11.98 -35.71
N ALA A 333 -0.51 10.86 -35.12
CA ALA A 333 -0.81 9.51 -35.58
C ALA A 333 -2.17 9.00 -35.09
N ASP A 334 -2.67 9.55 -33.99
CA ASP A 334 -4.00 9.29 -33.44
C ASP A 334 -4.61 10.62 -32.92
N PRO A 335 -5.07 11.45 -33.83
CA PRO A 335 -5.64 12.77 -33.53
C PRO A 335 -7.00 12.67 -32.83
N GLU A 336 -7.68 11.54 -32.93
CA GLU A 336 -8.96 11.26 -32.28
C GLU A 336 -8.80 10.60 -30.90
N GLY A 337 -7.56 10.38 -30.45
CA GLY A 337 -7.27 9.84 -29.13
C GLY A 337 -7.90 10.68 -28.03
N GLU A 338 -8.37 10.01 -26.98
CA GLU A 338 -9.04 10.64 -25.84
C GLU A 338 -8.15 11.67 -25.15
N PRO A 339 -8.57 12.95 -25.06
CA PRO A 339 -7.83 13.95 -24.31
C PRO A 339 -7.67 13.55 -22.84
N PHE A 340 -6.51 13.84 -22.26
CA PHE A 340 -6.24 13.54 -20.84
C PHE A 340 -7.30 14.15 -19.89
N THR A 341 -7.78 15.35 -20.19
CA THR A 341 -8.86 16.00 -19.43
C THR A 341 -10.16 15.21 -19.41
N GLU A 342 -10.58 14.66 -20.55
CA GLU A 342 -11.77 13.83 -20.67
C GLU A 342 -11.60 12.52 -19.89
N ARG A 343 -10.43 11.89 -20.03
CA ARG A 343 -10.09 10.67 -19.27
C ARG A 343 -10.17 10.89 -17.77
N VAL A 344 -9.60 11.98 -17.27
CA VAL A 344 -9.66 12.34 -15.85
C VAL A 344 -11.09 12.60 -15.41
N GLN A 345 -11.88 13.29 -16.23
CA GLN A 345 -13.28 13.56 -15.91
C GLN A 345 -14.08 12.26 -15.72
N TYR A 346 -13.92 11.31 -16.61
CA TYR A 346 -14.64 10.05 -16.45
C TYR A 346 -14.12 9.22 -15.29
N MET A 347 -12.80 9.18 -15.04
CA MET A 347 -12.19 8.43 -13.92
C MET A 347 -12.75 8.87 -12.58
N PHE A 348 -12.96 10.17 -12.40
CA PHE A 348 -13.48 10.74 -11.16
C PHE A 348 -14.99 11.01 -11.19
N ARG A 349 -15.67 10.51 -12.21
CA ARG A 349 -17.13 10.58 -12.24
C ARG A 349 -17.72 9.79 -11.08
N SER A 350 -18.55 10.46 -10.32
CA SER A 350 -19.40 9.91 -9.27
C SER A 350 -20.85 10.26 -9.55
N ASN A 351 -21.78 9.75 -8.77
CA ASN A 351 -23.14 10.23 -8.79
C ASN A 351 -23.48 10.87 -7.43
N PRO A 352 -23.89 12.16 -7.34
CA PRO A 352 -24.07 13.05 -8.49
C PRO A 352 -22.74 13.41 -9.16
N ILE A 353 -22.79 13.59 -10.48
CA ILE A 353 -21.64 14.07 -11.25
C ILE A 353 -21.33 15.50 -10.77
N PRO A 354 -20.05 15.82 -10.49
CA PRO A 354 -19.65 17.18 -10.12
C PRO A 354 -20.11 18.17 -11.19
N SER A 355 -20.53 19.35 -10.77
CA SER A 355 -20.95 20.39 -11.71
C SER A 355 -19.85 20.68 -12.72
N ALA A 356 -20.22 20.83 -13.98
CA ALA A 356 -19.29 21.17 -15.05
C ALA A 356 -18.51 22.43 -14.70
N GLY A 357 -17.18 22.39 -14.85
CA GLY A 357 -16.28 23.51 -14.54
C GLY A 357 -15.42 23.33 -13.29
N ASN A 358 -15.59 22.25 -12.53
CA ASN A 358 -14.63 21.91 -11.48
C ASN A 358 -13.42 21.20 -12.11
N SER A 359 -12.46 22.00 -12.61
CA SER A 359 -11.22 21.50 -13.20
C SER A 359 -10.28 20.84 -12.19
N ASP A 360 -10.62 20.91 -10.89
CA ASP A 360 -9.79 20.40 -9.80
C ASP A 360 -10.19 18.99 -9.35
N GLN A 361 -10.65 18.18 -10.27
CA GLN A 361 -10.96 16.77 -10.03
C GLN A 361 -9.75 15.97 -9.51
N PHE A 362 -8.54 16.43 -9.79
CA PHE A 362 -7.31 15.89 -9.19
C PHE A 362 -7.25 16.04 -7.67
N ARG A 363 -7.90 17.05 -7.11
CA ARG A 363 -7.88 17.35 -5.69
C ARG A 363 -9.18 17.00 -5.00
N ASN A 364 -10.28 17.32 -5.65
CA ASN A 364 -11.63 17.10 -5.11
C ASN A 364 -12.27 15.79 -5.58
N GLY A 365 -11.60 15.05 -6.47
CA GLY A 365 -11.95 13.69 -6.88
C GLY A 365 -13.39 13.44 -7.31
N GLY A 366 -14.09 14.48 -7.73
CA GLY A 366 -15.46 14.35 -8.20
C GLY A 366 -16.51 14.08 -7.12
N GLY A 367 -16.18 14.23 -5.85
CA GLY A 367 -17.15 14.13 -4.76
C GLY A 367 -16.87 13.00 -3.76
N PRO A 368 -17.73 12.86 -2.74
CA PRO A 368 -17.52 11.90 -1.67
C PRO A 368 -17.64 10.45 -2.18
N CYS A 369 -16.78 9.55 -1.67
CA CYS A 369 -17.02 8.12 -1.76
C CYS A 369 -18.18 7.77 -0.84
N TYR A 370 -19.21 7.18 -1.42
CA TYR A 370 -20.37 6.73 -0.68
C TYR A 370 -20.13 5.35 -0.06
N PHE A 371 -21.10 4.90 0.69
CA PHE A 371 -21.02 3.71 1.52
C PHE A 371 -20.93 2.42 0.69
N ALA A 372 -19.94 1.60 0.98
CA ALA A 372 -19.86 0.26 0.42
C ALA A 372 -21.07 -0.57 0.84
N ASN A 373 -21.58 -1.39 -0.08
CA ASN A 373 -22.71 -2.29 0.14
C ASN A 373 -23.98 -1.62 0.68
N THR A 374 -24.07 -0.30 0.68
CA THR A 374 -25.33 0.39 0.92
C THR A 374 -26.14 0.47 -0.36
N PHE A 375 -27.45 0.52 -0.21
CA PHE A 375 -28.36 0.71 -1.35
C PHE A 375 -27.98 1.97 -2.17
N GLN A 376 -27.60 3.05 -1.49
CA GLN A 376 -27.18 4.30 -2.13
C GLN A 376 -25.91 4.10 -2.96
N GLY A 377 -24.85 3.51 -2.41
CA GLY A 377 -23.58 3.29 -3.13
C GLY A 377 -23.74 2.38 -4.34
N VAL A 378 -24.59 1.35 -4.25
CA VAL A 378 -24.90 0.46 -5.38
C VAL A 378 -25.66 1.21 -6.46
N ASN A 379 -26.68 2.00 -6.10
CA ASN A 379 -27.43 2.80 -7.07
C ASN A 379 -26.55 3.85 -7.76
N ASP A 380 -25.69 4.55 -7.02
CA ASP A 380 -24.83 5.58 -7.57
C ASP A 380 -23.83 4.98 -8.57
N ALA A 381 -23.23 3.83 -8.24
CA ALA A 381 -22.35 3.12 -9.16
C ALA A 381 -23.12 2.61 -10.41
N SER A 382 -24.33 2.09 -10.23
CA SER A 382 -25.20 1.64 -11.32
C SER A 382 -25.58 2.80 -12.25
N ASN A 383 -26.00 3.94 -11.69
CA ASN A 383 -26.33 5.12 -12.46
C ASN A 383 -25.12 5.67 -13.24
N ASN A 384 -23.91 5.58 -12.66
CA ASN A 384 -22.70 5.97 -13.36
C ASN A 384 -22.40 5.04 -14.54
N ALA A 385 -22.49 3.72 -14.35
CA ALA A 385 -22.26 2.73 -15.42
C ALA A 385 -23.32 2.79 -16.52
N GLN A 386 -24.57 3.13 -16.16
CA GLN A 386 -25.67 3.33 -17.13
C GLN A 386 -25.52 4.60 -17.96
N GLY A 387 -24.81 5.61 -17.42
CA GLY A 387 -24.59 6.87 -18.13
C GLY A 387 -23.75 6.68 -19.39
N ILE A 388 -24.03 7.47 -20.42
CA ILE A 388 -23.24 7.50 -21.65
C ILE A 388 -22.21 8.60 -21.54
N ASP A 389 -20.96 8.27 -21.87
CA ASP A 389 -19.88 9.24 -21.92
C ASP A 389 -20.05 10.16 -23.14
N THR A 390 -19.84 11.45 -22.94
CA THR A 390 -20.02 12.46 -23.98
C THR A 390 -18.91 12.48 -25.03
N PHE A 391 -17.74 11.91 -24.68
CA PHE A 391 -16.61 11.88 -25.59
C PHE A 391 -16.76 10.82 -26.68
N ASN A 392 -17.06 9.57 -26.30
CA ASN A 392 -17.12 8.45 -27.25
C ASN A 392 -18.54 7.89 -27.48
N GLY A 393 -19.53 8.38 -26.75
CA GLY A 393 -20.91 7.89 -26.86
C GLY A 393 -21.14 6.50 -26.27
N GLU A 394 -20.22 5.98 -25.48
CA GLU A 394 -20.24 4.64 -24.91
C GLU A 394 -20.51 4.66 -23.40
N HIS A 395 -20.88 3.51 -22.86
CA HIS A 395 -21.00 3.35 -21.40
C HIS A 395 -19.62 3.22 -20.78
N ARG A 396 -19.36 4.01 -19.74
CA ARG A 396 -18.10 4.01 -19.00
C ARG A 396 -18.36 4.03 -17.51
N MET A 397 -17.48 3.41 -16.74
CA MET A 397 -17.56 3.42 -15.29
C MET A 397 -16.33 4.10 -14.69
N GLY A 398 -16.53 5.15 -13.91
CA GLY A 398 -15.45 5.88 -13.24
C GLY A 398 -14.84 5.10 -12.08
N HIS A 399 -13.57 5.34 -11.80
CA HIS A 399 -12.89 4.76 -10.62
C HIS A 399 -13.58 5.15 -9.31
N LEU A 400 -14.00 6.40 -9.18
CA LEU A 400 -14.69 6.87 -7.97
C LEU A 400 -16.02 6.15 -7.76
N ALA A 401 -16.77 5.91 -8.84
CA ALA A 401 -18.02 5.13 -8.76
C ALA A 401 -17.77 3.69 -8.27
N GLY A 402 -16.70 3.05 -8.74
CA GLY A 402 -16.27 1.75 -8.23
C GLY A 402 -15.90 1.79 -6.73
N LEU A 403 -15.22 2.85 -6.29
CA LEU A 403 -14.89 3.03 -4.87
C LEU A 403 -16.13 3.23 -3.99
N GLN A 404 -17.21 3.82 -4.49
CA GLN A 404 -18.46 3.99 -3.75
C GLN A 404 -19.06 2.66 -3.27
N ARG A 405 -18.71 1.56 -3.92
CA ARG A 405 -19.16 0.19 -3.56
C ARG A 405 -18.21 -0.52 -2.59
N SER A 406 -17.09 0.05 -2.18
CA SER A 406 -16.01 -0.76 -1.61
C SER A 406 -15.39 -0.25 -0.32
N SER A 407 -15.83 0.89 0.24
CA SER A 407 -15.06 1.51 1.31
C SER A 407 -15.69 1.53 2.70
N ARG A 408 -16.97 1.15 2.83
CA ARG A 408 -17.68 1.25 4.11
C ARG A 408 -18.60 0.06 4.39
N ALA A 409 -18.88 -0.17 5.67
CA ALA A 409 -19.92 -1.09 6.12
C ALA A 409 -21.32 -0.55 5.80
N ALA A 410 -22.34 -1.41 5.96
CA ALA A 410 -23.73 -1.05 5.65
C ALA A 410 -24.27 0.14 6.46
N ASP A 411 -23.77 0.37 7.66
CA ASP A 411 -24.12 1.50 8.53
C ASP A 411 -23.31 2.79 8.21
N GLY A 412 -22.46 2.76 7.20
CA GLY A 412 -21.61 3.87 6.81
C GLY A 412 -20.26 3.93 7.52
N THR A 413 -19.94 3.01 8.40
CA THR A 413 -18.66 2.96 9.11
C THR A 413 -17.54 2.62 8.15
N ALA A 414 -16.48 3.41 8.12
CA ALA A 414 -15.25 3.07 7.41
C ALA A 414 -14.57 1.88 8.09
N ILE A 415 -14.19 0.86 7.31
CA ILE A 415 -13.68 -0.42 7.84
C ILE A 415 -12.34 -0.84 7.27
N HIS A 416 -11.61 0.10 6.71
CA HIS A 416 -10.24 -0.11 6.26
C HIS A 416 -9.40 1.15 6.47
N ILE A 417 -8.10 0.97 6.57
CA ILE A 417 -7.10 2.05 6.49
C ILE A 417 -6.17 1.70 5.36
N ARG A 418 -5.98 2.62 4.42
CA ARG A 418 -4.97 2.49 3.37
C ARG A 418 -3.67 3.17 3.79
N MET A 419 -2.57 2.55 3.42
CA MET A 419 -1.21 3.06 3.60
C MET A 419 -0.44 2.91 2.28
N ASP A 420 -1.16 2.99 1.17
CA ASP A 420 -0.63 2.89 -0.17
C ASP A 420 0.13 4.15 -0.58
N GLY A 421 1.05 4.00 -1.52
CA GLY A 421 1.83 5.11 -2.05
C GLY A 421 2.67 4.74 -3.27
N PRO A 422 3.15 5.77 -3.98
CA PRO A 422 4.04 5.64 -5.11
C PRO A 422 5.29 4.83 -4.77
N GLY A 423 5.67 3.94 -5.66
CA GLY A 423 6.96 3.26 -5.68
C GLY A 423 7.62 3.41 -7.05
N LEU A 424 8.86 3.01 -7.15
CA LEU A 424 9.62 3.05 -8.40
C LEU A 424 10.65 1.93 -8.38
N ASP A 425 10.44 0.89 -9.19
CA ASP A 425 11.34 -0.25 -9.28
C ASP A 425 11.16 -1.01 -10.61
N ASN A 426 12.01 -2.00 -10.85
CA ASN A 426 11.93 -2.87 -12.02
C ASN A 426 11.44 -4.29 -11.70
N MET A 427 10.93 -4.52 -10.49
CA MET A 427 10.45 -5.83 -10.07
C MET A 427 9.25 -6.27 -10.91
N ASP A 428 9.30 -7.49 -11.42
CA ASP A 428 8.25 -8.09 -12.26
C ASP A 428 7.95 -7.33 -13.58
N VAL A 429 8.83 -6.44 -14.01
CA VAL A 429 8.72 -5.77 -15.31
C VAL A 429 9.43 -6.63 -16.36
N PRO A 430 8.75 -7.05 -17.44
CA PRO A 430 9.28 -8.07 -18.38
C PRO A 430 10.61 -7.69 -19.04
N ASP A 431 10.80 -6.42 -19.40
CA ASP A 431 12.04 -5.91 -20.03
C ASP A 431 13.08 -5.43 -19.00
N GLY A 432 12.76 -5.52 -17.71
CA GLY A 432 13.63 -5.05 -16.63
C GLY A 432 13.76 -3.53 -16.51
N SER A 433 12.96 -2.75 -17.23
CA SER A 433 12.92 -1.30 -17.08
C SER A 433 12.36 -0.89 -15.72
N VAL A 434 12.76 0.28 -15.24
CA VAL A 434 12.17 0.88 -14.04
C VAL A 434 10.79 1.43 -14.40
N GLN A 435 9.78 1.09 -13.61
CA GLN A 435 8.40 1.52 -13.84
C GLN A 435 7.78 2.09 -12.55
N PRO A 436 6.85 3.03 -12.68
CA PRO A 436 6.01 3.47 -11.58
C PRO A 436 5.23 2.31 -10.97
N LYS A 437 5.15 2.33 -9.66
CA LYS A 437 4.44 1.31 -8.88
C LYS A 437 3.48 1.96 -7.89
N LEU A 438 2.39 1.28 -7.63
CA LEU A 438 1.64 1.45 -6.40
C LEU A 438 2.02 0.33 -5.44
N GLN A 439 2.62 0.69 -4.32
CA GLN A 439 2.79 -0.21 -3.19
C GLN A 439 1.49 -0.17 -2.40
N PHE A 440 0.53 -1.00 -2.83
CA PHE A 440 -0.80 -0.99 -2.24
C PHE A 440 -0.80 -1.81 -0.96
N THR A 441 -1.07 -1.16 0.17
CA THR A 441 -1.27 -1.84 1.44
C THR A 441 -2.45 -1.24 2.20
N MET A 442 -3.19 -2.11 2.86
CA MET A 442 -4.33 -1.71 3.67
C MET A 442 -4.51 -2.60 4.90
N PHE A 443 -5.08 -2.03 5.94
CA PHE A 443 -5.46 -2.72 7.16
C PHE A 443 -6.97 -2.93 7.17
N VAL A 444 -7.39 -4.18 7.35
CA VAL A 444 -8.77 -4.61 7.32
C VAL A 444 -9.02 -5.67 8.39
N PRO A 445 -10.24 -5.77 8.93
CA PRO A 445 -10.53 -6.75 9.99
C PRO A 445 -10.47 -8.22 9.50
N THR A 446 -10.59 -8.47 8.19
CA THR A 446 -10.51 -9.81 7.61
C THR A 446 -9.92 -9.78 6.21
N ALA A 447 -9.22 -10.85 5.81
CA ALA A 447 -8.77 -11.02 4.43
C ALA A 447 -9.94 -11.08 3.44
N GLU A 448 -11.08 -11.67 3.85
CA GLU A 448 -12.32 -11.71 3.08
C GLU A 448 -12.83 -10.31 2.75
N PHE A 449 -12.70 -9.34 3.65
CA PHE A 449 -13.11 -7.97 3.39
C PHE A 449 -12.35 -7.38 2.20
N PHE A 450 -11.02 -7.61 2.12
CA PHE A 450 -10.25 -7.16 0.96
C PHE A 450 -10.75 -7.79 -0.34
N ARG A 451 -11.07 -9.08 -0.33
CA ARG A 451 -11.60 -9.77 -1.49
C ARG A 451 -12.93 -9.16 -1.96
N VAL A 452 -13.87 -8.97 -1.03
CA VAL A 452 -15.18 -8.34 -1.32
C VAL A 452 -15.01 -6.92 -1.83
N MET A 453 -14.12 -6.14 -1.23
CA MET A 453 -13.80 -4.79 -1.68
C MET A 453 -13.31 -4.81 -3.14
N ARG A 454 -12.40 -5.73 -3.51
CA ARG A 454 -11.90 -5.83 -4.88
C ARG A 454 -12.97 -6.25 -5.89
N VAL A 455 -13.86 -7.14 -5.51
CA VAL A 455 -15.03 -7.53 -6.34
C VAL A 455 -15.92 -6.31 -6.58
N ASN A 456 -16.25 -5.58 -5.52
CA ASN A 456 -17.11 -4.41 -5.59
C ASN A 456 -16.45 -3.27 -6.40
N GLN A 457 -15.17 -3.01 -6.21
CA GLN A 457 -14.43 -1.99 -6.94
C GLN A 457 -14.35 -2.30 -8.44
N ALA A 458 -14.08 -3.55 -8.80
CA ALA A 458 -14.01 -3.97 -10.19
C ALA A 458 -15.38 -3.92 -10.90
N SER A 459 -16.48 -4.04 -10.15
CA SER A 459 -17.87 -3.86 -10.62
C SER A 459 -18.21 -4.59 -11.92
N LEU A 460 -17.66 -5.81 -12.12
CA LEU A 460 -17.86 -6.57 -13.36
C LEU A 460 -19.33 -6.91 -13.64
N ASP A 461 -20.15 -6.99 -12.59
CA ASP A 461 -21.61 -7.11 -12.70
C ASP A 461 -22.25 -5.93 -13.43
N LEU A 462 -21.85 -4.70 -13.10
CA LEU A 462 -22.33 -3.49 -13.77
C LEU A 462 -21.74 -3.34 -15.17
N VAL A 463 -20.45 -3.67 -15.33
CA VAL A 463 -19.76 -3.71 -16.63
C VAL A 463 -20.54 -4.61 -17.59
N GLN A 464 -20.92 -5.81 -17.16
CA GLN A 464 -21.69 -6.74 -17.97
C GLN A 464 -23.14 -6.27 -18.20
N GLN A 465 -23.77 -5.74 -17.15
CA GLN A 465 -25.20 -5.32 -17.21
C GLN A 465 -25.40 -4.17 -18.19
N PHE A 466 -24.50 -3.21 -18.26
CA PHE A 466 -24.63 -1.99 -19.07
C PHE A 466 -23.77 -1.99 -20.32
N GLY A 467 -23.00 -3.05 -20.58
CA GLY A 467 -22.16 -3.14 -21.78
C GLY A 467 -20.95 -2.21 -21.75
N VAL A 468 -20.40 -1.89 -20.57
CA VAL A 468 -19.18 -1.11 -20.44
C VAL A 468 -18.01 -1.93 -21.00
N ASP A 469 -17.18 -1.32 -21.86
CA ASP A 469 -15.96 -1.97 -22.31
C ASP A 469 -15.01 -2.21 -21.11
N PRO A 470 -14.40 -3.38 -20.96
CA PRO A 470 -13.45 -3.64 -19.87
C PRO A 470 -12.31 -2.63 -19.79
N SER A 471 -11.93 -2.00 -20.90
CA SER A 471 -10.93 -0.93 -20.93
C SER A 471 -11.43 0.39 -20.35
N ASP A 472 -12.74 0.58 -20.26
CA ASP A 472 -13.41 1.77 -19.73
C ASP A 472 -13.96 1.59 -18.30
N ASN A 473 -13.43 0.59 -17.60
CA ASN A 473 -13.79 0.31 -16.20
C ASN A 473 -12.77 0.89 -15.24
N GLY A 474 -12.99 2.09 -14.78
CA GLY A 474 -12.17 2.77 -13.77
C GLY A 474 -10.68 2.80 -14.12
N LEU A 475 -9.83 2.48 -13.15
CA LEU A 475 -8.38 2.40 -13.33
C LEU A 475 -7.90 1.00 -13.75
N GLU A 476 -8.79 0.04 -13.91
CA GLU A 476 -8.42 -1.37 -14.07
C GLU A 476 -7.48 -1.63 -15.25
N ARG A 477 -7.63 -0.89 -16.35
CA ARG A 477 -6.76 -1.02 -17.53
C ARG A 477 -5.32 -0.56 -17.28
N PHE A 478 -5.12 0.41 -16.39
CA PHE A 478 -3.82 1.04 -16.11
C PHE A 478 -3.03 0.36 -14.99
N LEU A 479 -3.68 -0.54 -14.26
CA LEU A 479 -3.12 -1.18 -13.07
C LEU A 479 -2.89 -2.66 -13.31
N THR A 480 -1.65 -3.14 -13.12
CA THR A 480 -1.31 -4.56 -13.19
C THR A 480 -0.74 -5.02 -11.86
N ALA A 481 -1.55 -5.72 -11.07
CA ALA A 481 -1.05 -6.35 -9.85
C ALA A 481 -0.11 -7.51 -10.21
N THR A 482 1.11 -7.48 -9.70
CA THR A 482 2.13 -8.49 -9.97
C THR A 482 2.38 -9.41 -8.79
N ARG A 483 2.06 -8.97 -7.57
CA ARG A 483 2.19 -9.76 -6.33
C ARG A 483 1.11 -9.40 -5.34
N ARG A 484 0.65 -10.40 -4.57
CA ARG A 484 -0.30 -10.22 -3.46
C ARG A 484 0.01 -11.16 -2.32
N GLN A 485 -0.17 -10.67 -1.08
CA GLN A 485 -0.21 -11.51 0.11
C GLN A 485 -1.00 -10.84 1.24
N ASN A 486 -1.66 -11.64 2.07
CA ASN A 486 -2.26 -11.21 3.33
C ASN A 486 -1.37 -11.62 4.50
N PHE A 487 -1.26 -10.74 5.50
CA PHE A 487 -0.51 -10.96 6.72
C PHE A 487 -1.39 -10.59 7.91
N LEU A 488 -1.27 -11.33 9.00
CA LEU A 488 -1.82 -10.91 10.29
C LEU A 488 -0.81 -9.98 10.95
N ILE A 489 -1.22 -8.74 11.25
CA ILE A 489 -0.49 -7.84 12.10
C ILE A 489 -1.01 -7.99 13.54
N PRO A 490 -0.22 -8.55 14.47
CA PRO A 490 -0.67 -8.75 15.85
C PRO A 490 -0.68 -7.43 16.62
N PRO A 491 -1.35 -7.36 17.76
CA PRO A 491 -1.16 -6.25 18.71
C PRO A 491 0.30 -6.13 19.13
N ARG A 492 0.74 -4.91 19.51
CA ARG A 492 2.13 -4.62 19.88
C ARG A 492 2.66 -5.54 20.97
N ARG A 493 1.84 -5.87 21.96
CA ARG A 493 2.20 -6.77 23.07
C ARG A 493 2.57 -8.19 22.60
N HIS A 494 2.12 -8.63 21.44
CA HIS A 494 2.38 -9.95 20.84
C HIS A 494 3.12 -9.87 19.50
N ARG A 495 3.78 -8.73 19.18
CA ARG A 495 4.36 -8.49 17.86
C ARG A 495 5.57 -9.36 17.50
N ALA A 496 6.28 -9.89 18.50
CA ALA A 496 7.46 -10.73 18.29
C ALA A 496 7.07 -12.21 18.28
N PHE A 497 7.04 -12.84 17.11
CA PHE A 497 6.70 -14.26 16.91
C PHE A 497 5.51 -14.72 17.76
N PRO A 498 4.29 -14.25 17.48
CA PRO A 498 3.10 -14.51 18.28
C PRO A 498 2.85 -16.00 18.49
N LEU A 499 2.28 -16.36 19.65
CA LEU A 499 1.96 -17.69 20.14
C LEU A 499 3.17 -18.52 20.60
N VAL A 500 4.41 -18.15 20.27
CA VAL A 500 5.61 -18.90 20.73
C VAL A 500 5.74 -18.87 22.25
N GLU A 501 5.27 -17.82 22.92
CA GLU A 501 5.28 -17.68 24.38
C GLU A 501 4.29 -18.61 25.10
N LEU A 502 3.35 -19.21 24.41
CA LEU A 502 2.33 -20.07 24.98
C LEU A 502 2.76 -21.56 25.09
N THR A 503 4.03 -21.85 24.76
CA THR A 503 4.59 -23.21 24.84
C THR A 503 5.28 -23.52 26.15
#